data_5942ef6e9d895225d51f38f2eadd0708
#
_entry.id   5942ef6e9d895225d51f38f2eadd0708
#
_cell.length_a   1.000
_cell.length_b   1.000
_cell.length_c   1.000
_cell.angle_alpha   90.00
_cell.angle_beta   90.00
_cell.angle_gamma   90.00
#
_symmetry.space_group_name_H-M   'P 1'
#
loop_
_entity.id
_entity.type
_entity.pdbx_description
1 polymer ?
#
loop_
_entity_poly.entity_id
_entity_poly.type
_entity_poly.pdbx_seq_one_letter_code
_entity_poly.pdbx_strand_id
1 'polypeptide(L)'
;NAAGAILDNTVRYSTVSLGYDIGNGTFRRPQEGKRVNSLDFKTEGGGIYEGLHGMYVWGSFSYSRYKVHKAEYNASLIDPLRGMPFIIADTNRSNWVNQDYNLEMQMTTPLLWNRVIIGITGRYQNAVGAKQLDPRPLVRLSQFTVIPSVIVKFDKHALGLNFDYY
;
A
#
# COMPACT_ATOMS: atom_id res chain seq x y z
N ASN A 1 11.73 5.11 -4.17
CA ASN A 1 12.53 4.37 -5.13
C ASN A 1 13.29 3.26 -4.41
N ALA A 2 13.03 1.98 -4.78
CA ALA A 2 13.64 0.82 -4.15
C ALA A 2 15.17 0.87 -4.17
N ALA A 3 15.75 1.21 -5.31
CA ALA A 3 17.20 1.28 -5.46
C ALA A 3 17.88 2.27 -4.48
N GLY A 4 17.14 3.28 -4.00
CA GLY A 4 17.64 4.25 -3.01
C GLY A 4 17.68 3.73 -1.57
N ALA A 5 16.92 2.69 -1.27
CA ALA A 5 16.78 2.20 0.10
C ALA A 5 18.10 1.72 0.71
N ILE A 6 18.99 1.16 -0.09
CA ILE A 6 20.30 0.69 0.36
C ILE A 6 21.24 1.84 0.76
N LEU A 7 21.01 3.04 0.24
CA LEU A 7 21.84 4.21 0.58
C LEU A 7 21.49 4.80 1.95
N ASP A 8 20.23 4.64 2.36
CA ASP A 8 19.68 5.27 3.57
C ASP A 8 19.60 4.30 4.75
N ASN A 9 19.51 2.99 4.49
CA ASN A 9 19.26 1.98 5.52
C ASN A 9 20.43 1.03 5.70
N THR A 10 21.26 1.31 6.69
CA THR A 10 22.44 0.47 7.04
C THR A 10 22.17 -0.51 8.18
N VAL A 11 21.07 -0.32 8.91
CA VAL A 11 20.73 -1.11 10.11
C VAL A 11 19.59 -2.08 9.79
N ARG A 12 19.74 -3.33 10.23
CA ARG A 12 18.65 -4.31 10.21
C ARG A 12 17.62 -3.95 11.27
N TYR A 13 16.35 -3.95 10.90
CA TYR A 13 15.27 -3.66 11.83
C TYR A 13 14.04 -4.50 11.53
N SER A 14 13.18 -4.62 12.52
CA SER A 14 11.84 -5.17 12.41
C SER A 14 10.93 -4.41 13.36
N THR A 15 9.74 -4.04 12.86
CA THR A 15 8.72 -3.36 13.64
C THR A 15 7.38 -4.08 13.52
N VAL A 16 6.61 -4.07 14.59
CA VAL A 16 5.24 -4.54 14.63
C VAL A 16 4.39 -3.48 15.29
N SER A 17 3.28 -3.13 14.69
CA SER A 17 2.33 -2.16 15.23
C SER A 17 0.91 -2.71 15.16
N LEU A 18 0.14 -2.42 16.20
CA LEU A 18 -1.28 -2.69 16.29
C LEU A 18 -1.99 -1.41 16.72
N GLY A 19 -2.93 -0.96 15.91
CA GLY A 19 -3.72 0.23 16.14
C GLY A 19 -5.21 -0.08 16.20
N TYR A 20 -5.92 0.60 17.08
CA TYR A 20 -7.38 0.60 17.10
C TYR A 20 -7.87 2.04 17.21
N ASP A 21 -8.59 2.50 16.19
CA ASP A 21 -9.12 3.85 16.12
C ASP A 21 -10.64 3.84 16.28
N ILE A 22 -11.15 4.76 17.08
CA ILE A 22 -12.58 5.03 17.22
C ILE A 22 -12.85 6.43 16.68
N GLY A 23 -13.49 6.50 15.52
CA GLY A 23 -13.90 7.77 14.92
C GLY A 23 -15.24 8.23 15.47
N ASN A 24 -15.27 9.37 16.14
CA ASN A 24 -16.52 10.02 16.55
C ASN A 24 -16.57 11.45 16.02
N GLY A 25 -17.74 11.95 15.63
CA GLY A 25 -17.88 13.31 15.10
C GLY A 25 -18.86 13.39 13.93
N THR A 26 -19.15 14.59 13.46
CA THR A 26 -20.12 14.89 12.39
C THR A 26 -19.48 15.13 11.03
N PHE A 27 -18.15 15.30 10.97
CA PHE A 27 -17.46 15.53 9.70
C PHE A 27 -17.54 14.30 8.80
N ARG A 28 -18.01 14.50 7.60
CA ARG A 28 -18.18 13.47 6.59
C ARG A 28 -17.94 14.05 5.21
N ARG A 29 -17.13 13.39 4.43
CA ARG A 29 -17.02 13.70 3.02
C ARG A 29 -18.29 13.24 2.28
N PRO A 30 -18.84 14.02 1.37
CA PRO A 30 -19.87 13.53 0.47
C PRO A 30 -19.39 12.25 -0.21
N GLN A 31 -20.26 11.26 -0.37
CA GLN A 31 -20.01 9.99 -1.05
C GLN A 31 -19.18 8.95 -0.26
N GLU A 32 -18.18 9.35 0.52
CA GLU A 32 -17.28 8.40 1.21
C GLU A 32 -17.84 7.86 2.53
N GLY A 33 -18.80 8.55 3.11
CA GLY A 33 -19.29 8.21 4.44
C GLY A 33 -18.29 8.54 5.56
N LYS A 34 -18.54 8.07 6.75
CA LYS A 34 -17.71 8.28 7.92
C LYS A 34 -17.04 6.98 8.33
N ARG A 35 -15.71 6.94 8.37
CA ARG A 35 -14.98 5.84 9.01
C ARG A 35 -15.18 5.93 10.52
N VAL A 36 -15.67 4.87 11.14
CA VAL A 36 -16.08 4.90 12.56
C VAL A 36 -15.09 4.18 13.42
N ASN A 37 -14.75 2.96 13.05
CA ASN A 37 -13.83 2.11 13.78
C ASN A 37 -12.84 1.51 12.81
N SER A 38 -11.57 1.42 13.22
CA SER A 38 -10.60 0.63 12.48
C SER A 38 -9.72 -0.18 13.41
N LEU A 39 -9.36 -1.35 12.95
CA LEU A 39 -8.32 -2.20 13.49
C LEU A 39 -7.23 -2.29 12.45
N ASP A 40 -6.04 -1.83 12.77
CA ASP A 40 -4.91 -1.76 11.87
C ASP A 40 -3.74 -2.54 12.47
N PHE A 41 -3.23 -3.50 11.70
CA PHE A 41 -2.02 -4.26 12.01
C PHE A 41 -1.00 -4.01 10.94
N LYS A 42 0.24 -3.72 11.32
CA LYS A 42 1.35 -3.55 10.38
C LYS A 42 2.60 -4.21 10.95
N THR A 43 3.29 -4.92 10.10
CA THR A 43 4.66 -5.37 10.36
C THR A 43 5.54 -5.01 9.18
N GLU A 44 6.75 -4.60 9.46
CA GLU A 44 7.76 -4.33 8.44
C GLU A 44 9.15 -4.61 8.98
N GLY A 45 10.05 -4.89 8.08
CA GLY A 45 11.44 -5.11 8.45
C GLY A 45 12.34 -5.22 7.23
N GLY A 46 13.59 -4.94 7.42
CA GLY A 46 14.56 -5.00 6.35
C GLY A 46 15.98 -4.78 6.81
N GLY A 47 16.89 -4.86 5.86
CA GLY A 47 18.30 -4.64 6.09
C GLY A 47 19.18 -5.25 5.02
N ILE A 48 20.48 -5.06 5.17
CA ILE A 48 21.49 -5.64 4.29
C ILE A 48 21.83 -7.06 4.77
N TYR A 49 21.83 -8.02 3.86
CA TYR A 49 22.09 -9.43 4.13
C TYR A 49 23.35 -9.90 3.39
N GLU A 50 24.39 -10.25 4.14
CA GLU A 50 25.65 -10.75 3.59
C GLU A 50 25.49 -12.06 2.82
N GLY A 51 24.63 -12.97 3.30
CA GLY A 51 24.29 -14.22 2.61
C GLY A 51 23.65 -14.05 1.23
N LEU A 52 23.18 -12.83 0.91
CA LEU A 52 22.66 -12.41 -0.39
C LEU A 52 23.63 -11.44 -1.08
N HIS A 53 24.93 -11.62 -0.93
CA HIS A 53 25.98 -10.79 -1.53
C HIS A 53 25.84 -9.28 -1.20
N GLY A 54 25.37 -8.96 0.01
CA GLY A 54 25.20 -7.57 0.43
C GLY A 54 23.97 -6.86 -0.15
N MET A 55 22.99 -7.60 -0.64
CA MET A 55 21.72 -7.03 -1.08
C MET A 55 20.91 -6.49 0.10
N TYR A 56 20.23 -5.38 -0.14
CA TYR A 56 19.20 -4.88 0.76
C TYR A 56 17.88 -5.57 0.44
N VAL A 57 17.24 -6.10 1.47
CA VAL A 57 15.90 -6.70 1.39
C VAL A 57 15.01 -6.06 2.43
N TRP A 58 13.81 -5.70 2.03
CA TRP A 58 12.80 -5.16 2.92
C TRP A 58 11.44 -5.76 2.58
N GLY A 59 10.61 -5.91 3.59
CA GLY A 59 9.25 -6.37 3.42
C GLY A 59 8.31 -5.73 4.43
N SER A 60 7.07 -5.55 4.03
CA SER A 60 5.99 -5.11 4.90
C SER A 60 4.71 -5.88 4.62
N PHE A 61 3.95 -6.10 5.67
CA PHE A 61 2.59 -6.60 5.61
C PHE A 61 1.70 -5.68 6.44
N SER A 62 0.56 -5.30 5.90
CA SER A 62 -0.46 -4.58 6.65
C SER A 62 -1.83 -5.17 6.43
N TYR A 63 -2.61 -5.17 7.50
CA TYR A 63 -4.02 -5.53 7.52
C TYR A 63 -4.80 -4.41 8.17
N SER A 64 -5.85 -3.96 7.51
CA SER A 64 -6.77 -2.97 8.05
C SER A 64 -8.20 -3.47 7.92
N ARG A 65 -8.96 -3.41 8.99
CA ARG A 65 -10.40 -3.66 8.98
C ARG A 65 -11.11 -2.45 9.53
N TYR A 66 -11.99 -1.86 8.74
CA TYR A 66 -12.71 -0.66 9.16
C TYR A 66 -14.17 -0.66 8.74
N LYS A 67 -14.98 0.06 9.50
CA LYS A 67 -16.38 0.31 9.20
C LYS A 67 -16.54 1.73 8.67
N VAL A 68 -17.37 1.88 7.66
CA VAL A 68 -17.76 3.18 7.10
C VAL A 68 -19.28 3.31 7.27
N HIS A 69 -19.71 4.35 7.95
CA HIS A 69 -21.12 4.61 8.18
C HIS A 69 -21.66 5.59 7.13
N LYS A 70 -22.88 5.34 6.68
CA LYS A 70 -23.63 6.22 5.78
C LYS A 70 -22.84 6.56 4.49
N ALA A 71 -22.11 5.60 3.95
CA ALA A 71 -21.51 5.74 2.63
C ALA A 71 -22.61 5.71 1.57
N GLU A 72 -22.50 6.58 0.59
CA GLU A 72 -23.41 6.70 -0.53
C GLU A 72 -22.64 7.01 -1.81
N TYR A 73 -23.18 6.62 -2.96
CA TYR A 73 -22.62 6.85 -4.29
C TYR A 73 -21.29 6.16 -4.62
N ASN A 74 -20.58 5.62 -3.66
CA ASN A 74 -19.33 4.93 -3.92
C ASN A 74 -19.37 3.50 -3.37
N ALA A 75 -19.37 2.54 -4.27
CA ALA A 75 -19.28 1.12 -3.97
C ALA A 75 -17.96 0.52 -4.47
N SER A 76 -16.99 1.34 -4.87
CA SER A 76 -15.69 0.91 -5.37
C SER A 76 -14.66 0.89 -4.25
N LEU A 77 -13.80 -0.14 -4.26
CA LEU A 77 -12.59 -0.21 -3.43
C LEU A 77 -11.38 0.42 -4.13
N ILE A 78 -11.54 0.81 -5.39
CA ILE A 78 -10.53 1.52 -6.18
C ILE A 78 -10.86 3.00 -6.12
N ASP A 79 -9.83 3.85 -6.04
CA ASP A 79 -10.00 5.29 -6.14
C ASP A 79 -10.77 5.66 -7.41
N PRO A 80 -12.00 6.21 -7.29
CA PRO A 80 -12.81 6.57 -8.44
C PRO A 80 -12.21 7.67 -9.31
N LEU A 81 -11.22 8.41 -8.79
CA LEU A 81 -10.53 9.48 -9.52
C LEU A 81 -9.32 8.99 -10.33
N ARG A 82 -9.05 7.69 -10.34
CA ARG A 82 -7.90 7.09 -11.05
C ARG A 82 -8.08 6.95 -12.57
N GLY A 83 -8.86 7.83 -13.19
CA GLY A 83 -9.04 7.86 -14.65
C GLY A 83 -9.94 6.76 -15.21
N MET A 84 -10.67 6.05 -14.38
CA MET A 84 -11.69 5.10 -14.84
C MET A 84 -12.95 5.86 -15.26
N PRO A 85 -13.47 5.64 -16.48
CA PRO A 85 -14.64 6.35 -16.96
C PRO A 85 -15.95 5.92 -16.28
N PHE A 86 -15.92 4.80 -15.55
CA PHE A 86 -17.11 4.25 -14.88
C PHE A 86 -16.80 3.99 -13.41
N ILE A 87 -17.73 4.38 -12.55
CA ILE A 87 -17.72 4.05 -11.12
C ILE A 87 -18.93 3.20 -10.78
N ILE A 88 -18.77 2.25 -9.90
CA ILE A 88 -19.91 1.54 -9.32
C ILE A 88 -20.46 2.43 -8.22
N ALA A 89 -21.68 2.89 -8.40
CA ALA A 89 -22.36 3.77 -7.46
C ALA A 89 -23.65 3.14 -6.93
N ASP A 90 -23.93 3.39 -5.66
CA ASP A 90 -25.18 3.00 -5.02
C ASP A 90 -25.75 4.21 -4.28
N THR A 91 -26.97 4.61 -4.62
CA THR A 91 -27.64 5.77 -4.04
C THR A 91 -28.14 5.53 -2.61
N ASN A 92 -28.25 4.27 -2.19
CA ASN A 92 -28.73 3.93 -0.85
C ASN A 92 -27.61 4.08 0.19
N ARG A 93 -27.78 5.02 1.10
CA ARG A 93 -26.87 5.14 2.25
C ARG A 93 -26.86 3.88 3.08
N SER A 94 -25.68 3.36 3.33
CA SER A 94 -25.53 2.21 4.21
C SER A 94 -24.17 2.14 4.90
N ASN A 95 -24.06 1.18 5.78
CA ASN A 95 -22.79 0.87 6.43
C ASN A 95 -22.03 -0.16 5.61
N TRP A 96 -20.73 0.04 5.51
CA TRP A 96 -19.80 -0.88 4.87
C TRP A 96 -18.81 -1.42 5.87
N VAL A 97 -18.42 -2.66 5.69
CA VAL A 97 -17.26 -3.26 6.36
C VAL A 97 -16.22 -3.55 5.29
N ASN A 98 -15.07 -2.94 5.46
CA ASN A 98 -13.94 -3.08 4.54
C ASN A 98 -12.78 -3.80 5.23
N GLN A 99 -12.06 -4.60 4.45
CA GLN A 99 -10.84 -5.28 4.86
C GLN A 99 -9.80 -5.10 3.76
N ASP A 100 -8.63 -4.62 4.13
CA ASP A 100 -7.53 -4.37 3.22
C ASP A 100 -6.30 -5.16 3.69
N TYR A 101 -5.67 -5.87 2.75
CA TYR A 101 -4.42 -6.60 2.93
C TYR A 101 -3.40 -6.04 1.95
N ASN A 102 -2.27 -5.60 2.44
CA ASN A 102 -1.19 -5.13 1.61
C ASN A 102 0.09 -5.88 1.97
N LEU A 103 0.74 -6.41 0.96
CA LEU A 103 2.06 -7.01 1.05
C LEU A 103 2.99 -6.24 0.12
N GLU A 104 4.13 -5.79 0.63
CA GLU A 104 5.16 -5.16 -0.17
C GLU A 104 6.51 -5.82 0.11
N MET A 105 7.23 -6.13 -0.94
CA MET A 105 8.59 -6.70 -0.87
C MET A 105 9.50 -5.89 -1.78
N GLN A 106 10.71 -5.65 -1.30
CA GLN A 106 11.70 -4.85 -1.98
C GLN A 106 13.07 -5.55 -1.92
N MET A 107 13.74 -5.59 -3.04
CA MET A 107 15.10 -6.08 -3.14
C MET A 107 15.95 -5.07 -3.91
N THR A 108 17.19 -4.87 -3.44
CA THR A 108 18.10 -3.89 -4.04
C THR A 108 19.52 -4.45 -4.04
N THR A 109 20.18 -4.35 -5.17
CA THR A 109 21.58 -4.76 -5.29
C THR A 109 22.50 -3.81 -4.51
N PRO A 110 23.68 -4.25 -4.07
CA PRO A 110 24.75 -3.34 -3.67
C PRO A 110 25.16 -2.44 -4.84
N LEU A 111 26.02 -1.48 -4.55
CA LEU A 111 26.56 -0.58 -5.59
C LEU A 111 27.40 -1.36 -6.60
N LEU A 112 26.87 -1.51 -7.80
CA LEU A 112 27.52 -2.18 -8.92
C LEU A 112 28.45 -1.20 -9.64
N TRP A 113 29.66 -1.64 -10.00
CA TRP A 113 30.66 -0.83 -10.70
C TRP A 113 30.91 0.56 -10.07
N ASN A 114 30.75 0.67 -8.75
CA ASN A 114 30.81 1.93 -8.00
C ASN A 114 29.85 3.05 -8.46
N ARG A 115 28.84 2.73 -9.27
CA ARG A 115 27.95 3.73 -9.86
C ARG A 115 26.47 3.34 -9.93
N VAL A 116 26.14 2.08 -10.07
CA VAL A 116 24.78 1.67 -10.41
C VAL A 116 24.17 0.83 -9.29
N ILE A 117 22.93 1.12 -8.94
CA ILE A 117 22.10 0.31 -8.03
C ILE A 117 20.84 -0.07 -8.77
N ILE A 118 20.48 -1.34 -8.71
CA ILE A 118 19.26 -1.87 -9.31
C ILE A 118 18.36 -2.34 -8.18
N GLY A 119 17.08 -2.00 -8.25
CA GLY A 119 16.08 -2.43 -7.29
C GLY A 119 14.81 -2.91 -7.96
N ILE A 120 14.06 -3.72 -7.25
CA ILE A 120 12.72 -4.15 -7.63
C ILE A 120 11.82 -4.10 -6.41
N THR A 121 10.60 -3.61 -6.59
CA THR A 121 9.54 -3.69 -5.59
C THR A 121 8.36 -4.47 -6.16
N GLY A 122 7.87 -5.43 -5.41
CA GLY A 122 6.60 -6.11 -5.66
C GLY A 122 5.57 -5.67 -4.62
N ARG A 123 4.38 -5.27 -5.07
CA ARG A 123 3.23 -4.95 -4.21
C ARG A 123 2.06 -5.85 -4.55
N TYR A 124 1.44 -6.39 -3.54
CA TYR A 124 0.18 -7.12 -3.67
C TYR A 124 -0.83 -6.48 -2.74
N GLN A 125 -1.96 -6.07 -3.30
CA GLN A 125 -3.09 -5.54 -2.57
C GLN A 125 -4.30 -6.43 -2.79
N ASN A 126 -4.95 -6.79 -1.69
CA ASN A 126 -6.24 -7.46 -1.72
C ASN A 126 -7.18 -6.71 -0.79
N ALA A 127 -8.35 -6.32 -1.30
CA ALA A 127 -9.34 -5.61 -0.52
C ALA A 127 -10.73 -6.20 -0.73
N VAL A 128 -11.52 -6.21 0.34
CA VAL A 128 -12.90 -6.67 0.33
C VAL A 128 -13.77 -5.63 1.01
N GLY A 129 -14.82 -5.20 0.34
CA GLY A 129 -15.85 -4.32 0.88
C GLY A 129 -17.22 -4.96 0.80
N ALA A 130 -17.93 -5.00 1.91
CA ALA A 130 -19.27 -5.57 2.01
C ALA A 130 -20.26 -4.56 2.57
N LYS A 131 -21.34 -4.31 1.82
CA LYS A 131 -22.47 -3.50 2.27
C LYS A 131 -23.35 -4.29 3.22
N GLN A 132 -23.85 -3.63 4.24
CA GLN A 132 -24.64 -4.27 5.31
C GLN A 132 -26.16 -4.17 5.09
N LEU A 133 -26.61 -3.43 4.07
CA LEU A 133 -28.03 -3.24 3.75
C LEU A 133 -28.32 -3.78 2.34
N ASP A 134 -29.52 -4.31 2.12
CA ASP A 134 -29.92 -4.81 0.81
C ASP A 134 -30.07 -3.69 -0.26
N PRO A 135 -29.67 -3.94 -1.51
CA PRO A 135 -28.90 -5.12 -1.93
C PRO A 135 -27.54 -5.13 -1.24
N ARG A 136 -27.02 -6.32 -0.93
CA ARG A 136 -25.72 -6.51 -0.22
C ARG A 136 -24.58 -6.77 -1.22
N PRO A 137 -24.12 -5.76 -1.96
CA PRO A 137 -23.00 -5.95 -2.85
C PRO A 137 -21.74 -6.30 -2.06
N LEU A 138 -20.97 -7.21 -2.63
CA LEU A 138 -19.62 -7.57 -2.19
C LEU A 138 -18.66 -7.17 -3.27
N VAL A 139 -17.76 -6.24 -2.97
CA VAL A 139 -16.71 -5.79 -3.88
C VAL A 139 -15.39 -6.41 -3.45
N ARG A 140 -14.65 -6.95 -4.40
CA ARG A 140 -13.32 -7.51 -4.18
C ARG A 140 -12.34 -6.84 -5.13
N LEU A 141 -11.19 -6.48 -4.61
CA LEU A 141 -10.05 -5.95 -5.35
C LEU A 141 -8.87 -6.90 -5.13
N SER A 142 -8.19 -7.26 -6.20
CA SER A 142 -6.88 -7.91 -6.15
C SER A 142 -6.00 -7.23 -7.19
N GLN A 143 -4.88 -6.69 -6.75
CA GLN A 143 -3.95 -5.96 -7.59
C GLN A 143 -2.53 -6.40 -7.29
N PHE A 144 -1.75 -6.61 -8.33
CA PHE A 144 -0.32 -6.87 -8.25
C PHE A 144 0.43 -5.82 -9.05
N THR A 145 1.47 -5.25 -8.46
CA THR A 145 2.29 -4.20 -9.08
C THR A 145 3.76 -4.58 -8.98
N VAL A 146 4.49 -4.40 -10.07
CA VAL A 146 5.95 -4.58 -10.11
C VAL A 146 6.59 -3.25 -10.48
N ILE A 147 7.60 -2.84 -9.70
CA ILE A 147 8.26 -1.55 -9.86
C ILE A 147 9.78 -1.79 -9.95
N PRO A 148 10.32 -2.02 -11.14
CA PRO A 148 11.76 -1.96 -11.34
C PRO A 148 12.28 -0.55 -11.13
N SER A 149 13.48 -0.44 -10.60
CA SER A 149 14.11 0.84 -10.31
C SER A 149 15.61 0.78 -10.54
N VAL A 150 16.21 1.89 -10.94
CA VAL A 150 17.64 2.05 -11.12
C VAL A 150 18.08 3.40 -10.56
N ILE A 151 19.26 3.41 -9.94
CA ILE A 151 19.95 4.64 -9.56
C ILE A 151 21.34 4.61 -10.18
N VAL A 152 21.72 5.76 -10.73
CA VAL A 152 23.09 6.01 -11.18
C VAL A 152 23.68 7.11 -10.31
N LYS A 153 24.82 6.82 -9.68
CA LYS A 153 25.53 7.73 -8.79
C LYS A 153 26.69 8.38 -9.52
N PHE A 154 26.78 9.70 -9.40
CA PHE A 154 27.86 10.54 -9.95
C PHE A 154 28.44 11.38 -8.82
N ASP A 155 29.60 11.01 -8.29
CA ASP A 155 30.26 11.71 -7.18
C ASP A 155 29.28 12.14 -6.06
N LYS A 156 28.84 13.41 -6.11
CA LYS A 156 27.92 14.01 -5.13
C LYS A 156 26.44 13.95 -5.55
N HIS A 157 26.13 13.46 -6.73
CA HIS A 157 24.78 13.43 -7.27
C HIS A 157 24.33 12.00 -7.52
N ALA A 158 23.02 11.77 -7.40
CA ALA A 158 22.40 10.50 -7.77
C ALA A 158 21.13 10.78 -8.59
N LEU A 159 20.98 10.09 -9.71
CA LEU A 159 19.78 10.12 -10.54
C LEU A 159 19.09 8.78 -10.44
N GLY A 160 17.81 8.78 -10.07
CA GLY A 160 17.00 7.57 -9.94
C GLY A 160 15.78 7.59 -10.85
N LEU A 161 15.50 6.44 -11.46
CA LEU A 161 14.30 6.19 -12.25
C LEU A 161 13.59 4.95 -11.71
N ASN A 162 12.26 4.96 -11.76
CA ASN A 162 11.42 3.80 -11.52
C ASN A 162 10.28 3.76 -12.53
N PHE A 163 9.80 2.56 -12.79
CA PHE A 163 8.69 2.31 -13.69
C PHE A 163 7.65 1.45 -12.99
N ASP A 164 6.42 1.96 -12.87
CA ASP A 164 5.32 1.27 -12.21
C ASP A 164 4.48 0.52 -13.24
N TYR A 165 4.40 -0.80 -13.11
CA TYR A 165 3.57 -1.68 -13.92
C TYR A 165 2.48 -2.32 -13.06
N TYR A 166 1.20 -2.14 -13.45
CA TYR A 166 0.00 -2.62 -12.75
C TYR A 166 -0.64 -3.80 -13.46
#